data_1a1851cb744b14cf946dd520ec1ab95a
#
_entry.id   1a1851cb744b14cf946dd520ec1ab95a
#
_cell.length_a   1.000
_cell.length_b   1.000
_cell.length_c   1.000
_cell.angle_alpha   90.00
_cell.angle_beta   90.00
_cell.angle_gamma   90.00
#
_symmetry.space_group_name_H-M   'P 1'
#
loop_
_entity.id
_entity.type
_entity.pdbx_description
1 polymer ?
#
loop_
_entity_poly.entity_id
_entity_poly.type
_entity_poly.pdbx_seq_one_letter_code
_entity_poly.pdbx_strand_id
1 'polypeptide(L)'
;NVQIPGLPTAATTAALGKTLQAVLAQCAVTTFIYHSAQPLPTIRRHHVVVPRKAELEAGFQAWLLRIRHLAHDTGAQLIFHAPKTTVEHLRGRRRRKDIAQYAVCEETWDNPAALLPELRSDDCLWVVMSRRDRISYQAGMYRIPAYLDENMADHSFVLVYPVQAGHAEQQGIFNMNLG
;
A
#
# COMPACT_ATOMS: atom_id res chain seq x y z
N ASN A 1 26.59 2.79 29.54
CA ASN A 1 25.27 2.33 29.08
C ASN A 1 24.45 3.56 28.69
N VAL A 2 24.48 3.92 27.41
CA VAL A 2 23.60 4.94 26.85
C VAL A 2 22.39 4.19 26.30
N GLN A 3 21.27 4.35 26.97
CA GLN A 3 19.97 3.88 26.50
C GLN A 3 19.48 4.86 25.44
N ILE A 4 19.37 4.44 24.18
CA ILE A 4 18.78 5.22 23.08
C ILE A 4 17.26 5.13 23.26
N PRO A 5 16.54 6.25 23.50
CA PRO A 5 15.08 6.22 23.56
C PRO A 5 14.56 6.17 22.11
N GLY A 6 13.71 5.18 21.78
CA GLY A 6 12.95 5.22 20.55
C GLY A 6 12.81 3.94 19.74
N LEU A 7 13.17 2.76 20.31
CA LEU A 7 12.76 1.49 19.68
C LEU A 7 11.35 1.14 20.18
N PRO A 8 10.35 0.96 19.27
CA PRO A 8 9.03 0.51 19.66
C PRO A 8 9.13 -0.89 20.27
N THR A 9 8.67 -1.05 21.48
CA THR A 9 8.53 -2.36 22.12
C THR A 9 7.37 -3.12 21.46
N ALA A 10 7.39 -4.46 21.53
CA ALA A 10 6.31 -5.31 21.01
C ALA A 10 4.89 -4.89 21.48
N ALA A 11 4.81 -4.24 22.66
CA ALA A 11 3.58 -3.66 23.18
C ALA A 11 3.11 -2.45 22.36
N THR A 12 4.02 -1.64 21.80
CA THR A 12 3.72 -0.46 20.95
C THR A 12 3.23 -0.92 19.58
N THR A 13 3.81 -1.96 19.01
CA THR A 13 3.38 -2.57 17.73
C THR A 13 1.97 -3.17 17.84
N ALA A 14 1.65 -3.84 18.94
CA ALA A 14 0.32 -4.37 19.21
C ALA A 14 -0.72 -3.25 19.42
N ALA A 15 -0.33 -2.12 20.02
CA ALA A 15 -1.18 -0.95 20.20
C ALA A 15 -1.46 -0.23 18.87
N LEU A 16 -0.46 -0.07 18.01
CA LEU A 16 -0.59 0.46 16.65
C LEU A 16 -1.54 -0.40 15.80
N GLY A 17 -1.41 -1.72 15.84
CA GLY A 17 -2.33 -2.64 15.16
C GLY A 17 -3.78 -2.49 15.61
N LYS A 18 -4.03 -2.33 16.90
CA LYS A 18 -5.39 -2.09 17.44
C LYS A 18 -5.93 -0.72 17.04
N THR A 19 -5.11 0.32 17.08
CA THR A 19 -5.49 1.67 16.65
C THR A 19 -5.82 1.68 15.16
N LEU A 20 -5.01 1.03 14.34
CA LEU A 20 -5.27 0.87 12.90
C LEU A 20 -6.59 0.17 12.64
N GLN A 21 -6.86 -0.95 13.33
CA GLN A 21 -8.12 -1.69 13.20
C GLN A 21 -9.32 -0.81 13.61
N ALA A 22 -9.21 -0.02 14.67
CA ALA A 22 -10.26 0.89 15.11
C ALA A 22 -10.53 2.00 14.08
N VAL A 23 -9.49 2.59 13.52
CA VAL A 23 -9.61 3.59 12.44
C VAL A 23 -10.27 2.98 11.20
N LEU A 24 -9.81 1.82 10.76
CA LEU A 24 -10.37 1.15 9.57
C LEU A 24 -11.81 0.69 9.77
N ALA A 25 -12.21 0.35 10.99
CA ALA A 25 -13.60 -0.01 11.31
C ALA A 25 -14.57 1.19 11.21
N GLN A 26 -14.08 2.41 11.45
CA GLN A 26 -14.88 3.63 11.44
C GLN A 26 -14.75 4.42 10.13
N CYS A 27 -13.66 4.26 9.38
CA CYS A 27 -13.40 4.99 8.14
C CYS A 27 -13.83 4.18 6.92
N ALA A 28 -14.94 4.58 6.29
CA ALA A 28 -15.40 3.99 5.04
C ALA A 28 -14.74 4.63 3.79
N VAL A 29 -13.95 5.68 3.98
CA VAL A 29 -13.25 6.44 2.93
C VAL A 29 -11.95 5.76 2.49
N THR A 30 -11.38 6.17 1.35
CA THR A 30 -10.04 5.75 0.95
C THR A 30 -9.02 6.22 1.97
N THR A 31 -8.33 5.29 2.61
CA THR A 31 -7.39 5.55 3.70
C THR A 31 -5.98 5.16 3.24
N PHE A 32 -5.04 6.09 3.38
CA PHE A 32 -3.61 5.86 3.14
C PHE A 32 -2.88 5.87 4.48
N ILE A 33 -2.16 4.80 4.77
CA ILE A 33 -1.34 4.67 5.97
C ILE A 33 0.09 4.53 5.50
N TYR A 34 0.97 5.44 5.89
CA TYR A 34 2.33 5.45 5.40
C TYR A 34 3.37 5.49 6.51
N HIS A 35 4.50 4.87 6.21
CA HIS A 35 5.75 4.99 6.94
C HIS A 35 6.77 5.62 6.01
N SER A 36 7.46 6.67 6.46
CA SER A 36 8.45 7.39 5.65
C SER A 36 9.84 7.22 6.24
N ALA A 37 10.67 6.42 5.58
CA ALA A 37 12.09 6.29 5.93
C ALA A 37 12.93 7.41 5.29
N GLN A 38 12.40 8.07 4.22
CA GLN A 38 13.09 9.15 3.52
C GLN A 38 12.08 10.14 2.91
N PRO A 39 12.52 11.37 2.58
CA PRO A 39 11.65 12.36 1.96
C PRO A 39 11.06 11.88 0.62
N LEU A 40 9.78 12.13 0.39
CA LEU A 40 9.07 11.70 -0.82
C LEU A 40 9.76 12.08 -2.14
N PRO A 41 10.34 13.28 -2.32
CA PRO A 41 11.04 13.66 -3.55
C PRO A 41 12.31 12.85 -3.83
N THR A 42 12.83 12.09 -2.87
CA THR A 42 14.02 11.24 -3.05
C THR A 42 13.66 9.84 -3.54
N ILE A 43 12.38 9.48 -3.52
CA ILE A 43 11.88 8.20 -4.03
C ILE A 43 12.06 8.15 -5.55
N ARG A 44 12.71 7.11 -6.03
CA ARG A 44 12.96 6.88 -7.47
C ARG A 44 11.96 5.96 -8.12
N ARG A 45 11.44 4.99 -7.35
CA ARG A 45 10.48 4.01 -7.85
C ARG A 45 9.38 3.75 -6.82
N HIS A 46 8.17 3.66 -7.31
CA HIS A 46 7.02 3.19 -6.54
C HIS A 46 6.64 1.78 -7.02
N HIS A 47 6.79 0.80 -6.14
CA HIS A 47 6.33 -0.58 -6.34
C HIS A 47 4.94 -0.72 -5.74
N VAL A 48 3.94 -1.09 -6.55
CA VAL A 48 2.54 -1.18 -6.12
C VAL A 48 2.07 -2.62 -6.23
N VAL A 49 1.87 -3.28 -5.10
CA VAL A 49 1.30 -4.63 -5.03
C VAL A 49 -0.21 -4.52 -4.98
N VAL A 50 -0.88 -5.14 -5.95
CA VAL A 50 -2.32 -5.03 -6.15
C VAL A 50 -2.97 -6.42 -6.12
N PRO A 51 -3.97 -6.67 -5.26
CA PRO A 51 -4.63 -7.96 -5.19
C PRO A 51 -5.51 -8.23 -6.41
N ARG A 52 -5.78 -9.51 -6.66
CA ARG A 52 -6.78 -9.92 -7.66
C ARG A 52 -8.12 -9.27 -7.36
N LYS A 53 -8.88 -8.98 -8.42
CA LYS A 53 -10.21 -8.36 -8.34
C LYS A 53 -10.24 -6.97 -7.70
N ALA A 54 -9.09 -6.32 -7.48
CA ALA A 54 -9.04 -4.93 -7.04
C ALA A 54 -9.79 -4.00 -8.00
N GLU A 55 -9.79 -4.33 -9.29
CA GLU A 55 -10.52 -3.61 -10.35
C GLU A 55 -12.03 -3.59 -10.17
N LEU A 56 -12.58 -4.49 -9.35
CA LEU A 56 -14.01 -4.56 -9.04
C LEU A 56 -14.39 -3.76 -7.78
N GLU A 57 -13.42 -3.19 -7.06
CA GLU A 57 -13.66 -2.35 -5.90
C GLU A 57 -14.04 -0.91 -6.30
N ALA A 58 -14.97 -0.33 -5.56
CA ALA A 58 -15.49 1.02 -5.84
C ALA A 58 -14.39 2.10 -5.89
N GLY A 59 -13.36 1.97 -5.05
CA GLY A 59 -12.25 2.92 -4.96
C GLY A 59 -11.11 2.70 -5.94
N PHE A 60 -11.18 1.70 -6.83
CA PHE A 60 -10.08 1.32 -7.72
C PHE A 60 -9.53 2.49 -8.54
N GLN A 61 -10.40 3.18 -9.26
CA GLN A 61 -9.98 4.28 -10.15
C GLN A 61 -9.40 5.45 -9.34
N ALA A 62 -9.95 5.73 -8.16
CA ALA A 62 -9.54 6.85 -7.34
C ALA A 62 -8.10 6.70 -6.82
N TRP A 63 -7.77 5.58 -6.17
CA TRP A 63 -6.41 5.36 -5.66
C TRP A 63 -5.41 5.18 -6.81
N LEU A 64 -5.81 4.53 -7.91
CA LEU A 64 -4.94 4.33 -9.07
C LEU A 64 -4.54 5.67 -9.70
N LEU A 65 -5.50 6.59 -9.87
CA LEU A 65 -5.24 7.93 -10.42
C LEU A 65 -4.29 8.72 -9.51
N ARG A 66 -4.45 8.62 -8.20
CA ARG A 66 -3.58 9.32 -7.22
C ARG A 66 -2.15 8.85 -7.25
N ILE A 67 -1.93 7.53 -7.25
CA ILE A 67 -0.57 6.97 -7.33
C ILE A 67 0.09 7.40 -8.64
N ARG A 68 -0.66 7.43 -9.74
CA ARG A 68 -0.15 7.88 -11.05
C ARG A 68 0.21 9.37 -11.05
N HIS A 69 -0.64 10.22 -10.47
CA HIS A 69 -0.34 11.64 -10.34
C HIS A 69 0.91 11.86 -9.49
N LEU A 70 1.00 11.19 -8.34
CA LEU A 70 2.17 11.29 -7.47
C LEU A 70 3.46 10.88 -8.19
N ALA A 71 3.46 9.75 -8.90
CA ALA A 71 4.62 9.31 -9.66
C ALA A 71 4.98 10.28 -10.79
N HIS A 72 3.98 10.85 -11.47
CA HIS A 72 4.18 11.88 -12.48
C HIS A 72 4.80 13.15 -11.89
N ASP A 73 4.25 13.65 -10.79
CA ASP A 73 4.66 14.92 -10.18
C ASP A 73 6.05 14.84 -9.55
N THR A 74 6.43 13.66 -9.04
CA THR A 74 7.75 13.41 -8.46
C THR A 74 8.79 12.94 -9.51
N GLY A 75 8.35 12.59 -10.71
CA GLY A 75 9.21 12.00 -11.75
C GLY A 75 9.67 10.58 -11.41
N ALA A 76 9.03 9.93 -10.43
CA ALA A 76 9.38 8.57 -10.02
C ALA A 76 8.79 7.53 -10.99
N GLN A 77 9.50 6.42 -11.16
CA GLN A 77 9.03 5.28 -11.95
C GLN A 77 7.92 4.54 -11.18
N LEU A 78 6.91 4.06 -11.90
CA LEU A 78 5.79 3.32 -11.33
C LEU A 78 5.80 1.88 -11.82
N ILE A 79 5.79 0.91 -10.91
CA ILE A 79 5.85 -0.52 -11.20
C ILE A 79 4.71 -1.22 -10.47
N PHE A 80 3.75 -1.76 -11.22
CA PHE A 80 2.65 -2.54 -10.66
C PHE A 80 2.99 -4.03 -10.62
N HIS A 81 2.71 -4.68 -9.49
CA HIS A 81 2.80 -6.11 -9.26
C HIS A 81 1.40 -6.65 -9.01
N ALA A 82 0.87 -7.42 -9.95
CA ALA A 82 -0.51 -7.93 -9.85
C ALA A 82 -0.70 -9.22 -10.67
N PRO A 83 -1.76 -10.00 -10.42
CA PRO A 83 -2.17 -11.09 -11.30
C PRO A 83 -2.48 -10.59 -12.71
N LYS A 84 -2.34 -11.48 -13.69
CA LYS A 84 -2.49 -11.15 -15.11
C LYS A 84 -3.79 -10.41 -15.43
N THR A 85 -4.92 -10.87 -14.91
CA THR A 85 -6.24 -10.25 -15.14
C THR A 85 -6.29 -8.81 -14.60
N THR A 86 -5.77 -8.60 -13.39
CA THR A 86 -5.72 -7.26 -12.78
C THR A 86 -4.75 -6.34 -13.54
N VAL A 87 -3.62 -6.86 -14.04
CA VAL A 87 -2.70 -6.09 -14.91
C VAL A 87 -3.40 -5.58 -16.17
N GLU A 88 -4.25 -6.39 -16.78
CA GLU A 88 -5.02 -5.97 -17.96
C GLU A 88 -5.93 -4.77 -17.65
N HIS A 89 -6.55 -4.74 -16.46
CA HIS A 89 -7.37 -3.61 -16.02
C HIS A 89 -6.52 -2.39 -15.60
N LEU A 90 -5.38 -2.62 -14.96
CA LEU A 90 -4.43 -1.55 -14.60
C LEU A 90 -3.90 -0.83 -15.84
N ARG A 91 -3.62 -1.55 -16.92
CA ARG A 91 -3.24 -0.96 -18.22
C ARG A 91 -4.33 -0.10 -18.80
N GLY A 92 -5.60 -0.50 -18.67
CA GLY A 92 -6.77 0.21 -19.18
C GLY A 92 -6.81 0.31 -20.71
N ARG A 93 -7.84 0.98 -21.25
CA ARG A 93 -7.94 1.33 -22.68
C ARG A 93 -7.10 2.58 -22.94
N ARG A 94 -5.86 2.44 -23.39
CA ARG A 94 -4.96 3.58 -23.47
C ARG A 94 -4.85 4.20 -24.83
N ARG A 95 -4.89 5.55 -24.80
CA ARG A 95 -4.51 6.43 -25.92
C ARG A 95 -3.18 7.19 -25.67
N ARG A 96 -2.55 7.10 -24.49
CA ARG A 96 -1.29 7.79 -24.17
C ARG A 96 -0.22 6.83 -23.67
N LYS A 97 1.04 7.19 -23.95
CA LYS A 97 2.25 6.47 -23.55
C LYS A 97 2.30 6.39 -22.01
N ASP A 98 1.99 5.22 -21.47
CA ASP A 98 2.09 4.95 -20.02
C ASP A 98 3.53 4.67 -19.66
N ILE A 99 4.03 5.41 -18.68
CA ILE A 99 5.39 5.24 -18.17
C ILE A 99 5.43 4.10 -17.13
N ALA A 100 4.27 3.60 -16.68
CA ALA A 100 4.19 2.53 -15.71
C ALA A 100 4.63 1.18 -16.29
N GLN A 101 5.39 0.43 -15.51
CA GLN A 101 5.76 -0.96 -15.76
C GLN A 101 4.78 -1.90 -15.06
N TYR A 102 4.65 -3.12 -15.56
CA TYR A 102 3.72 -4.12 -15.03
C TYR A 102 4.41 -5.46 -14.93
N ALA A 103 4.57 -5.96 -13.72
CA ALA A 103 5.04 -7.29 -13.42
C ALA A 103 3.85 -8.19 -13.08
N VAL A 104 3.71 -9.29 -13.81
CA VAL A 104 2.71 -10.32 -13.47
C VAL A 104 3.29 -11.17 -12.35
N CYS A 105 2.58 -11.27 -11.25
CA CYS A 105 2.97 -12.08 -10.10
C CYS A 105 1.82 -12.99 -9.66
N GLU A 106 2.17 -14.11 -9.04
CA GLU A 106 1.22 -14.95 -8.33
C GLU A 106 0.99 -14.41 -6.92
N GLU A 107 -0.24 -14.55 -6.43
CA GLU A 107 -0.61 -14.04 -5.12
C GLU A 107 -0.24 -15.04 -4.03
N THR A 108 0.69 -14.63 -3.18
CA THR A 108 1.13 -15.40 -2.00
C THR A 108 0.90 -14.59 -0.72
N TRP A 109 -0.33 -14.09 -0.53
CA TRP A 109 -0.69 -13.23 0.62
C TRP A 109 -0.41 -13.88 1.99
N ASP A 110 -0.42 -15.21 2.05
CA ASP A 110 -0.05 -15.95 3.26
C ASP A 110 1.45 -15.93 3.56
N ASN A 111 2.27 -15.55 2.58
CA ASN A 111 3.71 -15.39 2.72
C ASN A 111 4.14 -13.98 2.24
N PRO A 112 4.11 -12.98 3.13
CA PRO A 112 4.51 -11.61 2.77
C PRO A 112 5.91 -11.49 2.19
N ALA A 113 6.86 -12.28 2.66
CA ALA A 113 8.24 -12.26 2.15
C ALA A 113 8.34 -12.69 0.68
N ALA A 114 7.47 -13.59 0.22
CA ALA A 114 7.41 -14.01 -1.19
C ALA A 114 6.53 -13.09 -2.04
N LEU A 115 5.55 -12.42 -1.42
CA LEU A 115 4.64 -11.51 -2.11
C LEU A 115 5.31 -10.21 -2.52
N LEU A 116 6.17 -9.66 -1.64
CA LEU A 116 6.73 -8.33 -1.82
C LEU A 116 7.93 -8.35 -2.77
N PRO A 117 8.05 -7.35 -3.67
CA PRO A 117 9.21 -7.24 -4.56
C PRO A 117 10.48 -6.91 -3.78
N GLU A 118 11.64 -7.23 -4.35
CA GLU A 118 12.91 -6.70 -3.86
C GLU A 118 12.95 -5.18 -4.03
N LEU A 119 13.27 -4.49 -2.95
CA LEU A 119 13.33 -3.02 -2.89
C LEU A 119 14.75 -2.54 -2.73
N ARG A 120 15.06 -1.41 -3.37
CA ARG A 120 16.25 -0.62 -3.09
C ARG A 120 15.94 0.41 -2.01
N SER A 121 17.00 1.01 -1.45
CA SER A 121 16.84 2.02 -0.40
C SER A 121 16.04 3.26 -0.83
N ASP A 122 16.02 3.56 -2.14
CA ASP A 122 15.31 4.70 -2.74
C ASP A 122 13.95 4.32 -3.36
N ASP A 123 13.44 3.13 -3.05
CA ASP A 123 12.11 2.68 -3.46
C ASP A 123 11.06 2.96 -2.37
N CYS A 124 9.80 3.06 -2.80
CA CYS A 124 8.65 3.08 -1.91
C CYS A 124 7.70 1.93 -2.28
N LEU A 125 7.34 1.15 -1.29
CA LEU A 125 6.36 0.06 -1.44
C LEU A 125 4.94 0.59 -1.20
N TRP A 126 4.03 0.24 -2.09
CA TRP A 126 2.59 0.44 -1.91
C TRP A 126 1.91 -0.92 -1.89
N VAL A 127 1.09 -1.17 -0.90
CA VAL A 127 0.28 -2.39 -0.84
C VAL A 127 -1.19 -2.00 -0.82
N VAL A 128 -1.91 -2.38 -1.89
CA VAL A 128 -3.35 -2.17 -1.96
C VAL A 128 -4.02 -3.27 -1.14
N MET A 129 -4.62 -2.85 -0.05
CA MET A 129 -5.30 -3.68 0.91
C MET A 129 -6.79 -3.81 0.57
N SER A 130 -7.46 -4.78 1.18
CA SER A 130 -8.91 -4.91 1.11
C SER A 130 -9.49 -5.19 2.49
N ARG A 131 -10.75 -4.86 2.68
CA ARG A 131 -11.49 -5.17 3.90
C ARG A 131 -12.08 -6.57 3.79
N ARG A 132 -12.30 -7.25 4.94
CA ARG A 132 -12.69 -8.67 4.99
C ARG A 132 -13.96 -9.03 4.22
N ASP A 133 -14.87 -8.08 4.08
CA ASP A 133 -16.16 -8.25 3.38
C ASP A 133 -16.09 -7.91 1.87
N ARG A 134 -14.91 -7.66 1.33
CA ARG A 134 -14.71 -7.22 -0.04
C ARG A 134 -14.19 -8.34 -0.96
N ILE A 135 -14.51 -8.19 -2.26
CA ILE A 135 -14.21 -9.20 -3.27
C ILE A 135 -12.71 -9.40 -3.52
N SER A 136 -11.91 -8.36 -3.30
CA SER A 136 -10.44 -8.40 -3.45
C SER A 136 -9.73 -8.88 -2.19
N TYR A 137 -10.45 -9.16 -1.09
CA TYR A 137 -9.85 -9.59 0.17
C TYR A 137 -9.14 -10.95 0.04
N GLN A 138 -7.94 -11.03 0.59
CA GLN A 138 -7.15 -12.26 0.71
C GLN A 138 -6.86 -12.53 2.19
N ALA A 139 -6.97 -13.79 2.61
CA ALA A 139 -6.88 -14.16 4.03
C ALA A 139 -5.56 -13.69 4.68
N GLY A 140 -4.44 -13.74 3.98
CA GLY A 140 -3.14 -13.30 4.49
C GLY A 140 -2.96 -11.79 4.68
N MET A 141 -3.85 -10.95 4.13
CA MET A 141 -3.72 -9.48 4.19
C MET A 141 -3.61 -8.93 5.61
N TYR A 142 -4.25 -9.56 6.59
CA TYR A 142 -4.19 -9.08 7.97
C TYR A 142 -2.78 -9.11 8.57
N ARG A 143 -1.86 -9.88 8.00
CA ARG A 143 -0.46 -10.01 8.45
C ARG A 143 0.43 -8.89 7.88
N ILE A 144 0.04 -8.28 6.77
CA ILE A 144 0.87 -7.31 6.04
C ILE A 144 1.30 -6.14 6.93
N PRO A 145 0.41 -5.45 7.68
CA PRO A 145 0.83 -4.31 8.48
C PRO A 145 1.91 -4.66 9.52
N ALA A 146 1.74 -5.77 10.25
CA ALA A 146 2.72 -6.24 11.23
C ALA A 146 4.04 -6.64 10.57
N TYR A 147 3.98 -7.35 9.44
CA TYR A 147 5.17 -7.75 8.69
C TYR A 147 5.99 -6.55 8.22
N LEU A 148 5.34 -5.51 7.68
CA LEU A 148 6.03 -4.30 7.21
C LEU A 148 6.67 -3.54 8.37
N ASP A 149 5.96 -3.40 9.47
CA ASP A 149 6.47 -2.73 10.68
C ASP A 149 7.72 -3.44 11.25
N GLU A 150 7.72 -4.77 11.26
CA GLU A 150 8.81 -5.58 11.80
C GLU A 150 10.02 -5.70 10.85
N ASN A 151 9.79 -5.71 9.53
CA ASN A 151 10.83 -6.09 8.56
C ASN A 151 11.24 -4.97 7.60
N MET A 152 10.52 -3.83 7.58
CA MET A 152 10.72 -2.78 6.59
C MET A 152 10.87 -1.39 7.21
N ALA A 153 11.40 -1.28 8.41
CA ALA A 153 11.59 -0.01 9.11
C ALA A 153 12.50 0.98 8.32
N ASP A 154 13.46 0.45 7.55
CA ASP A 154 14.40 1.23 6.74
C ASP A 154 13.85 1.58 5.34
N HIS A 155 12.61 1.20 5.01
CA HIS A 155 11.98 1.45 3.72
C HIS A 155 10.71 2.27 3.89
N SER A 156 10.47 3.17 2.94
CA SER A 156 9.18 3.87 2.87
C SER A 156 8.10 2.93 2.33
N PHE A 157 6.95 2.89 3.00
CA PHE A 157 5.80 2.12 2.50
C PHE A 157 4.47 2.80 2.75
N VAL A 158 3.47 2.42 1.96
CA VAL A 158 2.09 2.91 2.04
C VAL A 158 1.12 1.75 1.96
N LEU A 159 0.21 1.65 2.92
CA LEU A 159 -0.95 0.76 2.84
C LEU A 159 -2.14 1.58 2.31
N VAL A 160 -2.79 1.08 1.28
CA VAL A 160 -3.96 1.72 0.66
C VAL A 160 -5.20 0.90 0.94
N TYR A 161 -6.14 1.45 1.71
CA TYR A 161 -7.46 0.86 1.94
C TYR A 161 -8.49 1.62 1.12
N PRO A 162 -8.98 1.04 0.01
CA PRO A 162 -9.95 1.71 -0.88
C PRO A 162 -11.26 2.06 -0.18
N VAL A 163 -11.96 3.07 -0.71
CA VAL A 163 -13.29 3.48 -0.25
C VAL A 163 -14.27 2.30 -0.37
N GLN A 164 -15.22 2.24 0.56
CA GLN A 164 -16.30 1.26 0.52
C GLN A 164 -17.45 1.76 -0.38
N ALA A 165 -18.14 0.84 -1.05
CA ALA A 165 -19.32 1.18 -1.85
C ALA A 165 -20.38 1.87 -0.99
N GLY A 166 -21.00 2.91 -1.55
CA GLY A 166 -22.05 3.69 -0.87
C GLY A 166 -21.55 4.90 -0.07
N HIS A 167 -20.24 5.16 -0.03
CA HIS A 167 -19.67 6.34 0.63
C HIS A 167 -19.04 7.27 -0.42
N ALA A 168 -19.22 8.58 -0.20
CA ALA A 168 -18.56 9.59 -1.03
C ALA A 168 -17.03 9.51 -0.84
N GLU A 169 -16.27 9.88 -1.89
CA GLU A 169 -14.82 9.95 -1.84
C GLU A 169 -14.31 11.07 -0.90
N GLN A 170 -14.38 10.83 0.38
CA GLN A 170 -13.60 11.57 1.37
C GLN A 170 -12.28 10.85 1.61
N GLN A 171 -11.26 11.57 2.07
CA GLN A 171 -9.91 11.03 2.22
C GLN A 171 -9.47 11.02 3.67
N GLY A 172 -8.92 9.91 4.11
CA GLY A 172 -8.13 9.83 5.34
C GLY A 172 -6.66 9.56 4.99
N ILE A 173 -5.74 10.40 5.48
CA ILE A 173 -4.28 10.19 5.37
C ILE A 173 -3.74 10.11 6.78
N PHE A 174 -3.06 9.01 7.10
CA PHE A 174 -2.49 8.75 8.42
C PHE A 174 -1.01 8.43 8.31
N ASN A 175 -0.20 9.09 9.15
CA ASN A 175 1.22 8.83 9.27
C ASN A 175 1.48 7.86 10.43
N MET A 176 2.24 6.81 10.20
CA MET A 176 2.67 5.84 11.22
C MET A 176 3.94 6.25 11.96
N ASN A 177 4.61 7.34 11.54
CA ASN A 177 5.83 7.83 12.17
C ASN A 177 5.55 8.65 13.46
N LEU A 178 4.45 8.40 14.15
CA LEU A 178 4.15 9.00 15.44
C LEU A 178 4.93 8.28 16.54
N GLY A 179 6.21 8.54 16.57
CA GLY A 179 7.13 8.16 17.65
C GLY A 179 7.53 9.37 18.47
#